data_40c386aa0c75acb0ddc393ffde1a2885
#
_entry.id   40c386aa0c75acb0ddc393ffde1a2885
#
_cell.length_a   1.000
_cell.length_b   1.000
_cell.length_c   1.000
_cell.angle_alpha   90.00
_cell.angle_beta   90.00
_cell.angle_gamma   90.00
#
_symmetry.space_group_name_H-M   'P 1'
#
loop_
_entity.id
_entity.type
_entity.pdbx_description
1 polymer ?
#
loop_
_entity_poly.entity_id
_entity_poly.type
_entity_poly.pdbx_seq_one_letter_code
_entity_poly.pdbx_strand_id
1 'polypeptide(L)'
;MRKTLSAKSKLLTIRGLLALMAVMVLSFISSGKLHAQDFDYHFGVRGGVGMSTLTGFQNNGLKLGLTAGGYAKCIIDDNNSIDVELSYSTGGQQSQKWLDNNEAQVKVYNKYTLHYLNLPILYQYYFTDILGIEGGLNFRYCMGGSLKSKIGNESWHSVNFGKDSYNSFEMGLIMGVYTENFIPNDRFFVSLRAYFGFIDVVKNVGCNKNVSVQVSVGYMFK
;
A
#
# COMPACT_ATOMS: atom_id res chain seq x y z
N MET A 1 -20.23 6.16 -29.43
CA MET A 1 -20.48 7.36 -28.58
C MET A 1 -20.55 7.12 -27.07
N ARG A 2 -20.95 5.96 -26.53
CA ARG A 2 -21.01 5.68 -25.07
C ARG A 2 -19.66 5.48 -24.37
N LYS A 3 -18.60 5.09 -25.08
CA LYS A 3 -17.26 4.83 -24.46
C LYS A 3 -16.48 6.09 -24.05
N THR A 4 -16.70 7.21 -24.74
CA THR A 4 -15.98 8.48 -24.46
C THR A 4 -16.54 9.24 -23.25
N LEU A 5 -17.84 9.09 -22.96
CA LEU A 5 -18.47 9.68 -21.76
C LEU A 5 -17.99 9.02 -20.46
N SER A 6 -17.75 7.71 -20.46
CA SER A 6 -17.24 6.97 -19.30
C SER A 6 -15.79 7.36 -18.94
N ALA A 7 -14.94 7.67 -19.93
CA ALA A 7 -13.56 8.07 -19.67
C ALA A 7 -13.46 9.49 -19.07
N LYS A 8 -14.31 10.42 -19.52
CA LYS A 8 -14.36 11.78 -18.98
C LYS A 8 -14.87 11.83 -17.54
N SER A 9 -15.88 11.03 -17.20
CA SER A 9 -16.39 10.97 -15.82
C SER A 9 -15.36 10.38 -14.85
N LYS A 10 -14.64 9.33 -15.25
CA LYS A 10 -13.58 8.72 -14.43
C LYS A 10 -12.39 9.65 -14.25
N LEU A 11 -12.01 10.43 -15.26
CA LEU A 11 -10.94 11.44 -15.16
C LEU A 11 -11.33 12.59 -14.22
N LEU A 12 -12.61 12.97 -14.22
CA LEU A 12 -13.16 13.98 -13.30
C LEU A 12 -13.10 13.49 -11.85
N THR A 13 -13.40 12.22 -11.60
CA THR A 13 -13.37 11.60 -10.27
C THR A 13 -11.95 11.50 -9.72
N ILE A 14 -10.97 11.16 -10.56
CA ILE A 14 -9.54 11.10 -10.16
C ILE A 14 -9.00 12.50 -9.85
N ARG A 15 -9.33 13.49 -10.68
CA ARG A 15 -8.96 14.89 -10.43
C ARG A 15 -9.61 15.44 -9.17
N GLY A 16 -10.89 15.07 -8.92
CA GLY A 16 -11.60 15.43 -7.69
C GLY A 16 -10.98 14.79 -6.45
N LEU A 17 -10.57 13.53 -6.50
CA LEU A 17 -9.90 12.84 -5.40
C LEU A 17 -8.52 13.44 -5.11
N LEU A 18 -7.72 13.72 -6.15
CA LEU A 18 -6.43 14.39 -6.00
C LEU A 18 -6.58 15.82 -5.46
N ALA A 19 -7.61 16.56 -5.91
CA ALA A 19 -7.89 17.89 -5.39
C ALA A 19 -8.35 17.82 -3.92
N LEU A 20 -9.18 16.85 -3.54
CA LEU A 20 -9.60 16.64 -2.16
C LEU A 20 -8.42 16.28 -1.26
N MET A 21 -7.51 15.43 -1.73
CA MET A 21 -6.28 15.09 -1.02
C MET A 21 -5.35 16.30 -0.88
N ALA A 22 -5.20 17.11 -1.95
CA ALA A 22 -4.42 18.34 -1.90
C ALA A 22 -5.03 19.35 -0.93
N VAL A 23 -6.36 19.49 -0.91
CA VAL A 23 -7.07 20.36 0.04
C VAL A 23 -6.92 19.86 1.48
N MET A 24 -6.98 18.54 1.74
CA MET A 24 -6.69 17.99 3.05
C MET A 24 -5.26 18.29 3.50
N VAL A 25 -4.27 18.07 2.66
CA VAL A 25 -2.86 18.39 2.97
C VAL A 25 -2.68 19.88 3.20
N LEU A 26 -3.28 20.73 2.36
CA LEU A 26 -3.23 22.19 2.51
C LEU A 26 -3.97 22.67 3.77
N SER A 27 -5.08 22.05 4.14
CA SER A 27 -5.80 22.40 5.38
C SER A 27 -4.99 22.02 6.62
N PHE A 28 -4.25 20.93 6.62
CA PHE A 28 -3.30 20.60 7.70
C PHE A 28 -2.16 21.62 7.79
N ILE A 29 -1.63 22.10 6.66
CA ILE A 29 -0.56 23.10 6.64
C ILE A 29 -1.09 24.50 7.06
N SER A 30 -2.33 24.84 6.74
CA SER A 30 -2.94 26.13 7.06
C SER A 30 -3.56 26.22 8.45
N SER A 31 -3.76 25.09 9.14
CA SER A 31 -4.33 25.04 10.49
C SER A 31 -3.39 25.55 11.60
N GLY A 32 -2.16 25.94 11.26
CA GLY A 32 -1.15 26.46 12.19
C GLY A 32 -1.50 27.76 12.95
N LYS A 33 -2.77 28.19 12.96
CA LYS A 33 -3.22 29.41 13.68
C LYS A 33 -4.50 29.22 14.52
N LEU A 34 -4.93 27.99 14.79
CA LEU A 34 -5.99 27.77 15.76
C LEU A 34 -5.37 27.52 17.13
N HIS A 35 -5.56 28.48 18.02
CA HIS A 35 -5.20 28.44 19.44
C HIS A 35 -5.81 27.20 20.12
N ALA A 36 -4.94 26.31 20.58
CA ALA A 36 -4.99 25.48 21.76
C ALA A 36 -4.30 24.13 21.53
N GLN A 37 -3.13 23.99 22.02
CA GLN A 37 -2.10 22.96 22.02
C GLN A 37 -1.07 23.17 20.89
N ASP A 38 0.19 23.40 21.28
CA ASP A 38 1.34 23.31 20.39
C ASP A 38 1.53 21.85 19.98
N PHE A 39 0.86 21.44 18.92
CA PHE A 39 1.14 20.14 18.30
C PHE A 39 2.48 20.21 17.59
N ASP A 40 3.36 19.30 17.93
CA ASP A 40 4.63 19.15 17.22
C ASP A 40 4.42 18.30 15.95
N TYR A 41 4.84 18.83 14.81
CA TYR A 41 4.68 18.16 13.50
C TYR A 41 6.04 17.79 12.94
N HIS A 42 6.20 16.52 12.65
CA HIS A 42 7.37 16.00 11.98
C HIS A 42 7.03 15.48 10.59
N PHE A 43 7.89 15.76 9.64
CA PHE A 43 7.77 15.26 8.28
C PHE A 43 8.93 14.34 7.95
N GLY A 44 8.72 13.42 7.01
CA GLY A 44 9.79 12.54 6.62
C GLY A 44 9.48 11.73 5.38
N VAL A 45 10.42 10.88 5.05
CA VAL A 45 10.32 9.92 3.96
C VAL A 45 10.52 8.52 4.48
N ARG A 46 9.92 7.55 3.82
CA ARG A 46 10.13 6.13 4.12
C ARG A 46 10.25 5.31 2.85
N GLY A 47 11.02 4.25 2.94
CA GLY A 47 11.13 3.24 1.90
C GLY A 47 11.19 1.86 2.50
N GLY A 48 10.73 0.84 1.79
CA GLY A 48 10.69 -0.51 2.31
C GLY A 48 10.47 -1.58 1.28
N VAL A 49 10.56 -2.81 1.75
CA VAL A 49 10.27 -4.02 1.00
C VAL A 49 9.21 -4.81 1.72
N GLY A 50 8.40 -5.54 0.98
CA GLY A 50 7.37 -6.37 1.57
C GLY A 50 7.02 -7.55 0.71
N MET A 51 6.17 -8.41 1.27
CA MET A 51 5.60 -9.55 0.60
C MET A 51 4.08 -9.43 0.64
N SER A 52 3.44 -9.73 -0.48
CA SER A 52 1.97 -9.71 -0.58
C SER A 52 1.43 -10.96 -1.24
N THR A 53 0.20 -11.27 -0.92
CA THR A 53 -0.58 -12.33 -1.56
C THR A 53 -2.05 -11.93 -1.64
N LEU A 54 -2.79 -12.56 -2.53
CA LEU A 54 -4.25 -12.43 -2.63
C LEU A 54 -4.90 -13.69 -2.06
N THR A 55 -5.82 -13.54 -1.10
CA THR A 55 -6.59 -14.67 -0.58
C THR A 55 -7.53 -15.24 -1.65
N GLY A 56 -8.05 -16.45 -1.45
CA GLY A 56 -9.09 -17.04 -2.32
C GLY A 56 -8.61 -17.67 -3.62
N PHE A 57 -7.33 -17.60 -3.95
CA PHE A 57 -6.76 -18.32 -5.09
C PHE A 57 -6.11 -19.62 -4.64
N GLN A 58 -6.23 -20.68 -5.44
CA GLN A 58 -5.46 -21.92 -5.22
C GLN A 58 -3.99 -21.69 -5.61
N ASN A 59 -3.06 -22.26 -4.83
CA ASN A 59 -1.60 -22.14 -5.03
C ASN A 59 -1.07 -20.69 -4.92
N ASN A 60 -1.47 -19.98 -3.87
CA ASN A 60 -1.03 -18.63 -3.58
C ASN A 60 0.44 -18.59 -3.16
N GLY A 61 1.28 -17.94 -3.96
CA GLY A 61 2.66 -17.63 -3.62
C GLY A 61 2.81 -16.17 -3.21
N LEU A 62 3.75 -15.93 -2.32
CA LEU A 62 4.12 -14.58 -1.89
C LEU A 62 4.85 -13.85 -3.02
N LYS A 63 4.50 -12.58 -3.24
CA LYS A 63 5.16 -11.70 -4.19
C LYS A 63 5.91 -10.60 -3.46
N LEU A 64 7.19 -10.46 -3.77
CA LEU A 64 7.98 -9.33 -3.31
C LEU A 64 7.49 -8.03 -3.95
N GLY A 65 7.39 -6.99 -3.14
CA GLY A 65 7.02 -5.63 -3.51
C GLY A 65 7.92 -4.60 -2.85
N LEU A 66 7.85 -3.38 -3.38
CA LEU A 66 8.56 -2.21 -2.87
C LEU A 66 7.53 -1.18 -2.41
N THR A 67 7.91 -0.36 -1.45
CA THR A 67 7.14 0.81 -1.04
C THR A 67 8.06 2.01 -0.86
N ALA A 68 7.58 3.20 -1.21
CA ALA A 68 8.28 4.46 -0.96
C ALA A 68 7.26 5.58 -0.86
N GLY A 69 7.49 6.52 0.06
CA GLY A 69 6.57 7.65 0.27
C GLY A 69 7.07 8.68 1.26
N GLY A 70 6.24 9.70 1.44
CA GLY A 70 6.39 10.71 2.48
C GLY A 70 5.32 10.56 3.54
N TYR A 71 5.60 11.04 4.74
CA TYR A 71 4.68 11.02 5.86
C TYR A 71 4.72 12.34 6.63
N ALA A 72 3.63 12.60 7.33
CA ALA A 72 3.50 13.66 8.32
C ALA A 72 3.02 13.04 9.63
N LYS A 73 3.78 13.25 10.69
CA LYS A 73 3.48 12.80 12.04
C LYS A 73 3.07 14.01 12.89
N CYS A 74 1.93 13.91 13.54
CA CYS A 74 1.45 14.85 14.56
C CYS A 74 1.63 14.20 15.93
N ILE A 75 2.49 14.77 16.76
CA ILE A 75 2.69 14.33 18.15
C ILE A 75 1.60 14.94 19.00
N ILE A 76 0.82 14.09 19.70
CA ILE A 76 -0.26 14.51 20.57
C ILE A 76 0.27 14.70 21.99
N ASP A 77 1.07 13.73 22.45
CA ASP A 77 1.76 13.73 23.74
C ASP A 77 2.99 12.82 23.69
N ASP A 78 3.69 12.66 24.81
CA ASP A 78 4.94 11.88 24.92
C ASP A 78 4.79 10.42 24.44
N ASN A 79 3.57 9.87 24.50
CA ASN A 79 3.32 8.46 24.18
C ASN A 79 2.45 8.27 22.92
N ASN A 80 1.84 9.33 22.38
CA ASN A 80 0.80 9.21 21.36
C ASN A 80 1.07 10.12 20.17
N SER A 81 0.93 9.57 18.97
CA SER A 81 0.99 10.35 17.72
C SER A 81 0.06 9.81 16.65
N ILE A 82 -0.25 10.66 15.69
CA ILE A 82 -0.97 10.30 14.46
C ILE A 82 -0.02 10.46 13.28
N ASP A 83 0.09 9.42 12.48
CA ASP A 83 0.88 9.41 11.25
C ASP A 83 -0.04 9.33 10.03
N VAL A 84 0.13 10.26 9.11
CA VAL A 84 -0.54 10.27 7.81
C VAL A 84 0.50 10.17 6.72
N GLU A 85 0.38 9.15 5.88
CA GLU A 85 1.39 8.85 4.87
C GLU A 85 0.78 8.92 3.47
N LEU A 86 1.57 9.33 2.50
CA LEU A 86 1.27 9.16 1.07
C LEU A 86 2.41 8.38 0.45
N SER A 87 2.13 7.16 -0.02
CA SER A 87 3.15 6.27 -0.54
C SER A 87 2.71 5.51 -1.78
N TYR A 88 3.69 5.18 -2.60
CA TYR A 88 3.56 4.25 -3.70
C TYR A 88 4.02 2.87 -3.26
N SER A 89 3.27 1.83 -3.64
CA SER A 89 3.71 0.45 -3.42
C SER A 89 3.39 -0.46 -4.60
N THR A 90 4.17 -1.55 -4.69
CA THR A 90 3.88 -2.65 -5.59
C THR A 90 3.47 -3.88 -4.79
N GLY A 91 2.41 -4.55 -5.23
CA GLY A 91 1.88 -5.75 -4.59
C GLY A 91 1.41 -6.79 -5.60
N GLY A 92 0.67 -7.79 -5.13
CA GLY A 92 0.08 -8.83 -5.96
C GLY A 92 0.36 -10.23 -5.45
N GLN A 93 0.43 -11.20 -6.35
CA GLN A 93 0.74 -12.59 -6.02
C GLN A 93 1.57 -13.28 -7.11
N GLN A 94 2.21 -14.38 -6.74
CA GLN A 94 2.75 -15.36 -7.67
C GLN A 94 1.95 -16.66 -7.53
N SER A 95 1.73 -17.37 -8.63
CA SER A 95 1.19 -18.71 -8.59
C SER A 95 1.96 -19.64 -9.51
N GLN A 96 2.07 -20.90 -9.11
CA GLN A 96 2.67 -21.97 -9.90
C GLN A 96 1.64 -23.09 -10.03
N LYS A 97 1.37 -23.51 -11.25
CA LYS A 97 0.43 -24.60 -11.53
C LYS A 97 1.08 -25.60 -12.47
N TRP A 98 0.92 -26.89 -12.18
CA TRP A 98 1.26 -27.94 -13.10
C TRP A 98 0.07 -28.15 -14.04
N LEU A 99 0.30 -28.10 -15.32
CA LEU A 99 -0.66 -28.55 -16.33
C LEU A 99 -0.23 -29.92 -16.81
N ASP A 100 -1.13 -30.87 -16.66
CA ASP A 100 -0.98 -32.21 -17.20
C ASP A 100 -1.54 -32.19 -18.64
N ASN A 101 -0.68 -32.33 -19.60
CA ASN A 101 -1.04 -32.34 -21.02
C ASN A 101 -0.63 -33.69 -21.55
N ASN A 102 -1.45 -34.69 -21.35
CA ASN A 102 -1.38 -36.10 -21.80
C ASN A 102 -0.01 -36.72 -22.20
N GLU A 103 1.02 -35.91 -22.46
CA GLU A 103 2.37 -36.31 -22.89
C GLU A 103 3.49 -35.74 -22.00
N ALA A 104 3.24 -34.63 -21.25
CA ALA A 104 4.25 -34.04 -20.37
C ALA A 104 3.61 -33.13 -19.32
N GLN A 105 4.15 -33.16 -18.10
CA GLN A 105 3.81 -32.18 -17.05
C GLN A 105 4.55 -30.87 -17.30
N VAL A 106 3.82 -29.82 -17.63
CA VAL A 106 4.37 -28.50 -17.90
C VAL A 106 4.06 -27.54 -16.74
N LYS A 107 5.07 -26.87 -16.22
CA LYS A 107 4.95 -25.90 -15.15
C LYS A 107 4.60 -24.52 -15.67
N VAL A 108 3.47 -23.97 -15.24
CA VAL A 108 3.04 -22.62 -15.58
C VAL A 108 3.27 -21.70 -14.39
N TYR A 109 4.00 -20.62 -14.64
CA TYR A 109 4.27 -19.56 -13.66
C TYR A 109 3.45 -18.32 -14.04
N ASN A 110 2.69 -17.81 -13.09
CA ASN A 110 1.95 -16.56 -13.21
C ASN A 110 2.40 -15.58 -12.14
N LYS A 111 2.70 -14.35 -12.55
CA LYS A 111 3.08 -13.26 -11.67
C LYS A 111 2.15 -12.07 -11.89
N TYR A 112 1.27 -11.83 -10.93
CA TYR A 112 0.39 -10.68 -10.90
C TYR A 112 1.11 -9.53 -10.19
N THR A 113 1.23 -8.39 -10.86
CA THR A 113 1.80 -7.16 -10.28
C THR A 113 0.75 -6.08 -10.31
N LEU A 114 0.50 -5.48 -9.15
CA LEU A 114 -0.42 -4.35 -8.97
C LEU A 114 0.37 -3.17 -8.42
N HIS A 115 0.02 -1.98 -8.85
CA HIS A 115 0.64 -0.72 -8.48
C HIS A 115 -0.36 0.12 -7.69
N TYR A 116 0.01 0.54 -6.50
CA TYR A 116 -0.88 1.24 -5.59
C TYR A 116 -0.34 2.60 -5.17
N LEU A 117 -1.23 3.56 -5.10
CA LEU A 117 -1.07 4.76 -4.29
C LEU A 117 -1.80 4.53 -2.96
N ASN A 118 -1.10 4.70 -1.85
CA ASN A 118 -1.62 4.42 -0.51
C ASN A 118 -1.70 5.70 0.31
N LEU A 119 -2.74 5.78 1.13
CA LEU A 119 -2.96 6.81 2.14
C LEU A 119 -3.28 6.13 3.48
N PRO A 120 -2.29 5.64 4.22
CA PRO A 120 -2.50 5.16 5.57
C PRO A 120 -2.67 6.34 6.54
N ILE A 121 -3.59 6.16 7.48
CA ILE A 121 -3.81 7.03 8.65
C ILE A 121 -3.68 6.14 9.86
N LEU A 122 -2.63 6.35 10.65
CA LEU A 122 -2.22 5.47 11.72
C LEU A 122 -2.16 6.22 13.04
N TYR A 123 -2.66 5.57 14.08
CA TYR A 123 -2.39 5.95 15.45
C TYR A 123 -1.17 5.16 15.91
N GLN A 124 -0.24 5.84 16.57
CA GLN A 124 0.99 5.27 17.12
C GLN A 124 1.01 5.46 18.62
N TYR A 125 1.37 4.39 19.32
CA TYR A 125 1.53 4.39 20.77
C TYR A 125 2.93 3.90 21.15
N TYR A 126 3.62 4.69 21.95
CA TYR A 126 4.98 4.41 22.42
C TYR A 126 4.94 3.77 23.80
N PHE A 127 5.47 2.57 23.92
CA PHE A 127 5.67 1.90 25.22
C PHE A 127 6.95 2.40 25.92
N THR A 128 7.94 2.74 25.12
CA THR A 128 9.24 3.27 25.55
C THR A 128 9.68 4.31 24.51
N ASP A 129 10.71 5.07 24.81
CA ASP A 129 11.31 6.06 23.89
C ASP A 129 11.81 5.44 22.57
N ILE A 130 11.94 4.11 22.51
CA ILE A 130 12.50 3.40 21.37
C ILE A 130 11.45 2.57 20.63
N LEU A 131 10.45 2.01 21.33
CA LEU A 131 9.55 1.00 20.78
C LEU A 131 8.09 1.42 20.90
N GLY A 132 7.36 1.28 19.80
CA GLY A 132 5.93 1.54 19.74
C GLY A 132 5.18 0.55 18.86
N ILE A 133 3.87 0.64 18.96
CA ILE A 133 2.92 -0.02 18.05
C ILE A 133 2.17 1.01 17.24
N GLU A 134 1.73 0.60 16.09
CA GLU A 134 0.90 1.43 15.21
C GLU A 134 -0.28 0.63 14.67
N GLY A 135 -1.38 1.32 14.48
CA GLY A 135 -2.58 0.72 13.90
C GLY A 135 -3.50 1.76 13.28
N GLY A 136 -4.21 1.38 12.23
CA GLY A 136 -5.12 2.28 11.56
C GLY A 136 -5.64 1.77 10.24
N LEU A 137 -6.19 2.68 9.44
CA LEU A 137 -6.78 2.39 8.14
C LEU A 137 -5.83 2.79 7.02
N ASN A 138 -5.80 1.97 5.97
CA ASN A 138 -5.11 2.29 4.74
C ASN A 138 -6.10 2.34 3.58
N PHE A 139 -6.16 3.48 2.93
CA PHE A 139 -6.89 3.71 1.69
C PHE A 139 -5.92 3.56 0.53
N ARG A 140 -6.25 2.68 -0.41
CA ARG A 140 -5.36 2.33 -1.52
C ARG A 140 -6.08 2.53 -2.85
N TYR A 141 -5.40 3.17 -3.78
CA TYR A 141 -5.86 3.31 -5.15
C TYR A 141 -4.98 2.49 -6.09
N CYS A 142 -5.58 1.49 -6.76
CA CYS A 142 -4.88 0.69 -7.75
C CYS A 142 -4.78 1.46 -9.07
N MET A 143 -3.55 1.87 -9.41
CA MET A 143 -3.26 2.64 -10.63
C MET A 143 -3.19 1.75 -11.86
N GLY A 144 -2.88 0.48 -11.70
CA GLY A 144 -2.77 -0.48 -12.79
C GLY A 144 -2.16 -1.79 -12.35
N GLY A 145 -2.12 -2.74 -13.27
CA GLY A 145 -1.51 -4.03 -13.02
C GLY A 145 -1.07 -4.73 -14.30
N SER A 146 -0.19 -5.70 -14.16
CA SER A 146 0.29 -6.57 -15.23
C SER A 146 0.32 -8.02 -14.79
N LEU A 147 0.00 -8.91 -15.72
CA LEU A 147 0.19 -10.35 -15.61
C LEU A 147 1.40 -10.73 -16.46
N LYS A 148 2.37 -11.37 -15.85
CA LYS A 148 3.44 -12.07 -16.55
C LYS A 148 3.22 -13.57 -16.40
N SER A 149 3.15 -14.30 -17.50
CA SER A 149 3.05 -15.75 -17.54
C SER A 149 4.21 -16.37 -18.27
N LYS A 150 4.63 -17.54 -17.82
CA LYS A 150 5.68 -18.34 -18.43
C LYS A 150 5.27 -19.81 -18.39
N ILE A 151 5.41 -20.50 -19.52
CA ILE A 151 5.10 -21.93 -19.67
C ILE A 151 6.44 -22.66 -19.87
N GLY A 152 6.76 -23.57 -18.96
CA GLY A 152 8.02 -24.32 -19.03
C GLY A 152 9.24 -23.44 -19.15
N ASN A 153 10.02 -23.62 -20.24
CA ASN A 153 11.23 -22.86 -20.56
C ASN A 153 11.02 -21.72 -21.56
N GLU A 154 9.75 -21.42 -21.94
CA GLU A 154 9.45 -20.32 -22.86
C GLU A 154 9.76 -18.95 -22.28
N SER A 155 9.75 -17.93 -23.14
CA SER A 155 9.91 -16.54 -22.73
C SER A 155 8.69 -16.03 -21.94
N TRP A 156 8.91 -15.01 -21.10
CA TRP A 156 7.82 -14.37 -20.35
C TRP A 156 6.89 -13.60 -21.29
N HIS A 157 5.62 -13.95 -21.28
CA HIS A 157 4.56 -13.17 -21.93
C HIS A 157 3.97 -12.20 -20.90
N SER A 158 3.87 -10.92 -21.26
CA SER A 158 3.33 -9.88 -20.40
C SER A 158 2.07 -9.29 -21.01
N VAL A 159 1.00 -9.26 -20.20
CA VAL A 159 -0.28 -8.65 -20.55
C VAL A 159 -0.65 -7.64 -19.48
N ASN A 160 -0.96 -6.41 -19.88
CA ASN A 160 -1.47 -5.41 -18.95
C ASN A 160 -2.95 -5.67 -18.68
N PHE A 161 -3.33 -5.61 -17.40
CA PHE A 161 -4.74 -5.73 -17.03
C PHE A 161 -5.53 -4.51 -17.47
N GLY A 162 -6.67 -4.75 -18.11
CA GLY A 162 -7.67 -3.72 -18.32
C GLY A 162 -8.25 -3.25 -16.97
N LYS A 163 -8.60 -1.96 -16.88
CA LYS A 163 -9.20 -1.36 -15.66
C LYS A 163 -10.51 -2.03 -15.22
N ASP A 164 -11.11 -2.82 -16.08
CA ASP A 164 -12.37 -3.52 -15.80
C ASP A 164 -12.17 -4.82 -15.03
N SER A 165 -10.92 -5.32 -14.95
CA SER A 165 -10.59 -6.60 -14.32
C SER A 165 -10.35 -6.51 -12.81
N TYR A 166 -10.08 -5.34 -12.27
CA TYR A 166 -9.78 -5.14 -10.84
C TYR A 166 -10.55 -3.95 -10.24
N ASN A 167 -10.67 -3.94 -8.93
CA ASN A 167 -11.20 -2.80 -8.20
C ASN A 167 -10.10 -1.73 -8.08
N SER A 168 -10.45 -0.50 -8.46
CA SER A 168 -9.50 0.62 -8.40
C SER A 168 -9.30 1.13 -6.97
N PHE A 169 -10.21 0.81 -6.05
CA PHE A 169 -10.16 1.25 -4.67
C PHE A 169 -10.13 0.05 -3.74
N GLU A 170 -9.21 0.07 -2.81
CA GLU A 170 -9.10 -0.85 -1.68
C GLU A 170 -9.07 -0.08 -0.38
N MET A 171 -9.58 -0.68 0.68
CA MET A 171 -9.45 -0.23 2.06
C MET A 171 -9.14 -1.43 2.93
N GLY A 172 -8.33 -1.23 3.95
CA GLY A 172 -7.98 -2.28 4.89
C GLY A 172 -7.37 -1.75 6.18
N LEU A 173 -7.11 -2.67 7.09
CA LEU A 173 -6.44 -2.43 8.35
C LEU A 173 -4.92 -2.54 8.17
N ILE A 174 -4.18 -1.63 8.78
CA ILE A 174 -2.74 -1.76 9.03
C ILE A 174 -2.52 -1.92 10.53
N MET A 175 -1.62 -2.82 10.89
CA MET A 175 -1.07 -2.97 12.23
C MET A 175 0.43 -3.19 12.14
N GLY A 176 1.17 -2.65 13.10
CA GLY A 176 2.62 -2.79 13.07
C GLY A 176 3.30 -2.49 14.39
N VAL A 177 4.58 -2.74 14.38
CA VAL A 177 5.52 -2.28 15.39
C VAL A 177 6.57 -1.39 14.73
N TYR A 178 7.04 -0.41 15.45
CA TYR A 178 8.09 0.47 14.96
C TYR A 178 9.07 0.83 16.07
N THR A 179 10.28 1.18 15.68
CA THR A 179 11.35 1.58 16.57
C THR A 179 11.96 2.88 16.07
N GLU A 180 12.08 3.84 16.98
CA GLU A 180 12.71 5.15 16.77
C GLU A 180 13.80 5.35 17.80
N ASN A 181 14.68 6.34 17.59
CA ASN A 181 15.72 6.75 18.55
C ASN A 181 16.62 5.62 19.04
N PHE A 182 16.78 4.55 18.25
CA PHE A 182 17.66 3.43 18.63
C PHE A 182 19.16 3.81 18.59
N ILE A 183 19.52 4.92 17.93
CA ILE A 183 20.80 5.59 18.02
C ILE A 183 20.55 7.00 18.55
N PRO A 184 21.25 7.48 19.59
CA PRO A 184 21.09 8.84 20.12
C PRO A 184 21.25 9.90 19.05
N ASN A 185 20.32 10.87 18.98
CA ASN A 185 20.24 11.90 17.93
C ASN A 185 19.93 11.38 16.53
N ASP A 186 19.45 10.16 16.39
CA ASP A 186 19.08 9.58 15.11
C ASP A 186 17.70 10.09 14.66
N ARG A 187 17.56 10.19 13.35
CA ARG A 187 16.31 10.58 12.67
C ARG A 187 15.71 9.39 11.91
N PHE A 188 16.31 8.22 12.08
CA PHE A 188 15.86 7.01 11.42
C PHE A 188 14.91 6.22 12.31
N PHE A 189 13.95 5.61 11.68
CA PHE A 189 13.10 4.61 12.29
C PHE A 189 12.97 3.38 11.41
N VAL A 190 12.65 2.27 12.02
CA VAL A 190 12.34 1.01 11.33
C VAL A 190 10.94 0.57 11.73
N SER A 191 10.15 0.09 10.78
CA SER A 191 8.82 -0.44 11.07
C SER A 191 8.57 -1.77 10.36
N LEU A 192 7.82 -2.64 11.05
CA LEU A 192 7.27 -3.88 10.52
C LEU A 192 5.75 -3.75 10.56
N ARG A 193 5.10 -3.83 9.40
CA ARG A 193 3.67 -3.65 9.22
C ARG A 193 3.02 -4.85 8.56
N ALA A 194 1.82 -5.19 9.01
CA ALA A 194 0.91 -6.11 8.34
C ALA A 194 -0.31 -5.33 7.83
N TYR A 195 -0.75 -5.63 6.62
CA TYR A 195 -1.95 -5.08 5.99
C TYR A 195 -2.95 -6.18 5.68
N PHE A 196 -4.22 -5.92 5.97
CA PHE A 196 -5.36 -6.79 5.72
C PHE A 196 -6.44 -6.02 4.97
N GLY A 197 -6.60 -6.31 3.68
CA GLY A 197 -7.62 -5.70 2.84
C GLY A 197 -9.03 -6.18 3.18
N PHE A 198 -10.02 -5.28 3.10
CA PHE A 198 -11.45 -5.61 3.31
C PHE A 198 -12.19 -5.79 1.98
N ILE A 199 -11.69 -5.18 0.92
CA ILE A 199 -12.32 -5.12 -0.40
C ILE A 199 -11.62 -6.11 -1.33
N ASP A 200 -12.40 -6.82 -2.14
CA ASP A 200 -11.88 -7.74 -3.15
C ASP A 200 -11.09 -6.98 -4.22
N VAL A 201 -9.93 -7.52 -4.59
CA VAL A 201 -9.00 -6.90 -5.55
C VAL A 201 -9.46 -7.15 -6.98
N VAL A 202 -9.80 -8.39 -7.32
CA VAL A 202 -10.20 -8.82 -8.66
C VAL A 202 -11.72 -8.94 -8.72
N LYS A 203 -12.32 -8.34 -9.74
CA LYS A 203 -13.77 -8.40 -9.95
C LYS A 203 -14.18 -9.78 -10.46
N ASN A 204 -15.38 -10.23 -10.07
CA ASN A 204 -16.02 -11.47 -10.53
C ASN A 204 -15.24 -12.75 -10.23
N VAL A 205 -14.29 -12.69 -9.32
CA VAL A 205 -13.57 -13.85 -8.78
C VAL A 205 -13.84 -13.85 -7.30
N GLY A 206 -14.32 -14.92 -6.71
CA GLY A 206 -14.73 -15.01 -5.30
C GLY A 206 -13.83 -14.26 -4.32
N CYS A 207 -14.06 -14.31 -3.02
CA CYS A 207 -13.34 -13.51 -2.02
C CYS A 207 -11.82 -13.49 -2.24
N ASN A 208 -11.27 -12.39 -2.74
CA ASN A 208 -9.85 -12.23 -3.05
C ASN A 208 -9.31 -10.93 -2.45
N LYS A 209 -8.92 -10.98 -1.19
CA LYS A 209 -8.44 -9.84 -0.43
C LYS A 209 -6.91 -9.79 -0.43
N ASN A 210 -6.37 -8.58 -0.40
CA ASN A 210 -4.93 -8.37 -0.33
C ASN A 210 -4.44 -8.50 1.12
N VAL A 211 -3.42 -9.32 1.31
CA VAL A 211 -2.70 -9.44 2.59
C VAL A 211 -1.22 -9.20 2.31
N SER A 212 -0.59 -8.35 3.11
CA SER A 212 0.84 -8.09 2.95
C SER A 212 1.54 -7.82 4.27
N VAL A 213 2.83 -8.15 4.31
CA VAL A 213 3.75 -7.79 5.39
C VAL A 213 4.89 -7.00 4.78
N GLN A 214 5.32 -5.95 5.45
CA GLN A 214 6.33 -5.03 4.93
C GLN A 214 7.27 -4.60 6.06
N VAL A 215 8.55 -4.51 5.73
CA VAL A 215 9.59 -3.86 6.55
C VAL A 215 9.98 -2.58 5.85
N SER A 216 10.06 -1.49 6.59
CA SER A 216 10.46 -0.19 6.05
C SER A 216 11.38 0.57 7.00
N VAL A 217 12.21 1.41 6.40
CA VAL A 217 13.08 2.37 7.07
C VAL A 217 12.60 3.75 6.67
N GLY A 218 12.54 4.66 7.61
CA GLY A 218 12.20 6.05 7.35
C GLY A 218 13.23 7.01 7.94
N TYR A 219 13.21 8.22 7.41
CA TYR A 219 14.02 9.34 7.86
C TYR A 219 13.13 10.54 8.16
N MET A 220 13.30 11.13 9.34
CA MET A 220 12.53 12.28 9.84
C MET A 220 13.31 13.57 9.57
N PHE A 221 12.67 14.54 8.93
CA PHE A 221 13.19 15.89 8.78
C PHE A 221 12.91 16.65 10.08
N LYS A 222 13.88 17.38 10.57
CA LYS A 222 13.70 18.34 11.67
C LYS A 222 13.72 19.75 11.10
#